data_1989f6002f6a2a32ba0cfe611588df86
#
_entry.id   1989f6002f6a2a32ba0cfe611588df86
#
_cell.length_a   1.000
_cell.length_b   1.000
_cell.length_c   1.000
_cell.angle_alpha   90.00
_cell.angle_beta   90.00
_cell.angle_gamma   90.00
#
_symmetry.space_group_name_H-M   'P 1'
#
loop_
_entity.id
_entity.type
_entity.pdbx_description
1 polymer ?
#
loop_
_entity_poly.entity_id
_entity_poly.type
_entity_poly.pdbx_seq_one_letter_code
_entity_poly.pdbx_strand_id
1 'polypeptide(L)'
;MVLLGPDGAGKSSVIAGIGDGVAAGFAGCDTYHLRPALFSQTRTPTTNCDPHAKSARGTLVTTAKLAYLLAANWLGYLMRVRPRVERGTLVVFDRYFPDGLVDPRRYRLPQSCGWLVALVESLLPKPDLYVVLDAPSSVLRERKQEVTPVEAERQCREYRRLAEGLPNAVMANAAQPLPGVVNEVVERSIELHLARYHEVSWSV
;
A
#
# COMPACT_ATOMS: atom_id res chain seq x y z
N MET A 1 4.78 6.25 -3.73
CA MET A 1 3.56 6.34 -2.90
C MET A 1 2.95 4.96 -2.68
N VAL A 2 2.29 4.74 -1.55
CA VAL A 2 1.58 3.48 -1.22
C VAL A 2 0.14 3.79 -0.81
N LEU A 3 -0.84 3.07 -1.34
CA LEU A 3 -2.22 3.09 -0.88
C LEU A 3 -2.49 1.92 0.06
N LEU A 4 -2.96 2.22 1.26
CA LEU A 4 -3.39 1.28 2.29
C LEU A 4 -4.86 1.50 2.63
N GLY A 5 -5.47 0.54 3.30
CA GLY A 5 -6.84 0.66 3.81
C GLY A 5 -7.59 -0.66 3.77
N PRO A 6 -8.71 -0.77 4.49
CA PRO A 6 -9.52 -1.98 4.57
C PRO A 6 -10.14 -2.36 3.21
N ASP A 7 -10.67 -3.56 3.14
CA ASP A 7 -11.43 -3.99 1.97
C ASP A 7 -12.73 -3.16 1.86
N GLY A 8 -13.09 -2.78 0.63
CA GLY A 8 -14.20 -1.85 0.39
C GLY A 8 -13.82 -0.35 0.44
N ALA A 9 -12.60 0.02 0.84
CA ALA A 9 -12.16 1.43 0.87
C ALA A 9 -11.97 2.08 -0.51
N GLY A 10 -12.10 1.32 -1.60
CA GLY A 10 -12.02 1.87 -2.97
C GLY A 10 -10.62 2.05 -3.52
N LYS A 11 -9.59 1.39 -2.96
CA LYS A 11 -8.18 1.49 -3.40
C LYS A 11 -8.01 1.40 -4.92
N SER A 12 -8.54 0.35 -5.53
CA SER A 12 -8.40 0.13 -6.99
C SER A 12 -9.05 1.24 -7.82
N SER A 13 -10.19 1.79 -7.36
CA SER A 13 -10.87 2.91 -8.03
C SER A 13 -10.07 4.20 -7.91
N VAL A 14 -9.49 4.46 -6.73
CA VAL A 14 -8.62 5.62 -6.49
C VAL A 14 -7.36 5.51 -7.36
N ILE A 15 -6.72 4.35 -7.43
CA ILE A 15 -5.55 4.11 -8.28
C ILE A 15 -5.87 4.37 -9.76
N ALA A 16 -7.00 3.89 -10.24
CA ALA A 16 -7.43 4.15 -11.62
C ALA A 16 -7.62 5.66 -11.89
N GLY A 17 -8.24 6.37 -10.94
CA GLY A 17 -8.45 7.81 -11.07
C GLY A 17 -7.17 8.66 -10.94
N ILE A 18 -6.17 8.20 -10.18
CA ILE A 18 -4.88 8.91 -10.05
C ILE A 18 -4.19 9.00 -11.42
N GLY A 19 -4.24 7.94 -12.23
CA GLY A 19 -3.59 7.93 -13.55
C GLY A 19 -3.98 9.11 -14.43
N ASP A 20 -5.25 9.52 -14.36
CA ASP A 20 -5.79 10.66 -15.14
C ASP A 20 -5.41 12.02 -14.54
N GLY A 21 -5.29 12.10 -13.20
CA GLY A 21 -5.02 13.36 -12.47
C GLY A 21 -3.54 13.75 -12.38
N VAL A 22 -2.62 12.81 -12.59
CA VAL A 22 -1.19 12.98 -12.31
C VAL A 22 -0.42 13.70 -13.43
N ALA A 23 -1.01 13.87 -14.61
CA ALA A 23 -0.36 14.50 -15.76
C ALA A 23 0.14 15.95 -15.51
N ALA A 24 -0.36 16.62 -14.46
CA ALA A 24 0.02 17.99 -14.10
C ALA A 24 1.36 18.10 -13.35
N GLY A 25 1.90 16.99 -12.79
CA GLY A 25 3.10 17.05 -11.94
C GLY A 25 4.12 15.94 -12.16
N PHE A 26 3.78 14.90 -12.93
CA PHE A 26 4.64 13.73 -13.13
C PHE A 26 4.71 13.34 -14.61
N ALA A 27 5.83 12.73 -15.01
CA ALA A 27 6.02 12.25 -16.37
C ALA A 27 5.13 11.02 -16.73
N GLY A 28 4.54 10.38 -15.73
CA GLY A 28 3.65 9.24 -15.89
C GLY A 28 3.27 8.61 -14.54
N CYS A 29 2.46 7.56 -14.58
CA CYS A 29 2.03 6.82 -13.40
C CYS A 29 2.16 5.31 -13.64
N ASP A 30 2.90 4.62 -12.78
CA ASP A 30 3.04 3.16 -12.78
C ASP A 30 2.45 2.56 -11.52
N THR A 31 1.71 1.47 -11.66
CA THR A 31 1.07 0.80 -10.53
C THR A 31 1.62 -0.60 -10.30
N TYR A 32 1.90 -0.92 -9.05
CA TYR A 32 2.30 -2.25 -8.59
C TYR A 32 1.37 -2.74 -7.48
N HIS A 33 1.09 -4.04 -7.48
CA HIS A 33 0.35 -4.67 -6.39
C HIS A 33 1.33 -5.36 -5.43
N LEU A 34 1.36 -4.92 -4.17
CA LEU A 34 2.13 -5.47 -3.04
C LEU A 34 3.66 -5.44 -3.21
N ARG A 35 4.19 -5.61 -4.40
CA ARG A 35 5.64 -5.62 -4.67
C ARG A 35 5.94 -5.35 -6.15
N PRO A 36 7.09 -4.77 -6.47
CA PRO A 36 7.56 -4.65 -7.84
C PRO A 36 8.01 -6.02 -8.35
N ALA A 37 7.08 -6.83 -8.84
CA ALA A 37 7.38 -8.18 -9.29
C ALA A 37 8.27 -8.15 -10.54
N LEU A 38 9.43 -8.81 -10.49
CA LEU A 38 10.37 -8.89 -11.61
C LEU A 38 9.79 -9.68 -12.79
N PHE A 39 8.84 -10.60 -12.52
CA PHE A 39 8.29 -11.54 -13.50
C PHE A 39 6.76 -11.55 -13.56
N SER A 40 6.07 -10.63 -12.89
CA SER A 40 4.61 -10.59 -12.96
C SER A 40 4.15 -9.76 -14.13
N GLN A 41 3.68 -10.43 -15.17
CA GLN A 41 2.68 -9.88 -16.05
C GLN A 41 1.43 -9.54 -15.24
N THR A 42 0.71 -8.51 -15.64
CA THR A 42 -0.64 -8.16 -15.18
C THR A 42 -1.50 -9.41 -14.97
N ARG A 43 -1.44 -9.99 -13.77
CA ARG A 43 -2.42 -10.99 -13.39
C ARG A 43 -3.69 -10.26 -13.03
N THR A 44 -4.71 -10.44 -13.87
CA THR A 44 -6.10 -10.27 -13.44
C THR A 44 -6.24 -10.83 -12.02
N PRO A 45 -6.80 -10.09 -11.06
CA PRO A 45 -6.97 -10.57 -9.70
C PRO A 45 -7.86 -11.81 -9.77
N THR A 46 -7.26 -12.99 -9.60
CA THR A 46 -8.03 -14.19 -9.30
C THR A 46 -8.60 -13.97 -7.92
N THR A 47 -9.89 -13.73 -7.85
CA THR A 47 -10.68 -13.61 -6.63
C THR A 47 -10.55 -14.94 -5.88
N ASN A 48 -9.61 -15.01 -4.93
CA ASN A 48 -9.62 -16.08 -3.96
C ASN A 48 -10.79 -15.81 -3.02
N CYS A 49 -11.84 -16.60 -3.14
CA CYS A 49 -13.09 -16.44 -2.40
C CYS A 49 -12.97 -16.53 -0.88
N ASP A 50 -11.85 -16.99 -0.34
CA ASP A 50 -11.56 -16.96 1.09
C ASP A 50 -10.05 -16.91 1.38
N PRO A 51 -9.46 -15.72 1.61
CA PRO A 51 -8.06 -15.58 1.95
C PRO A 51 -7.70 -16.16 3.32
N HIS A 52 -8.68 -16.37 4.20
CA HIS A 52 -8.48 -16.86 5.57
C HIS A 52 -8.59 -18.39 5.72
N ALA A 53 -9.03 -19.12 4.69
CA ALA A 53 -9.27 -20.57 4.76
C ALA A 53 -8.02 -21.45 4.91
N LYS A 54 -6.82 -20.90 4.76
CA LYS A 54 -5.58 -21.68 4.77
C LYS A 54 -4.79 -21.48 6.07
N SER A 55 -4.34 -22.57 6.70
CA SER A 55 -3.56 -22.56 7.94
C SER A 55 -2.23 -21.77 7.84
N ALA A 56 -1.76 -21.26 8.98
CA ALA A 56 -0.46 -20.61 9.10
C ALA A 56 0.68 -21.57 8.73
N ARG A 57 1.77 -21.05 8.16
CA ARG A 57 2.96 -21.82 7.80
C ARG A 57 3.88 -21.99 9.00
N GLY A 58 4.70 -23.03 9.01
CA GLY A 58 5.74 -23.19 10.01
C GLY A 58 6.78 -22.06 9.97
N THR A 59 7.44 -21.79 11.11
CA THR A 59 8.37 -20.67 11.28
C THR A 59 9.50 -20.65 10.26
N LEU A 60 10.14 -21.79 9.97
CA LEU A 60 11.22 -21.87 8.98
C LEU A 60 10.76 -21.47 7.57
N VAL A 61 9.60 -21.96 7.14
CA VAL A 61 9.03 -21.61 5.83
C VAL A 61 8.66 -20.13 5.78
N THR A 62 8.17 -19.58 6.89
CA THR A 62 7.85 -18.16 7.00
C THR A 62 9.10 -17.30 6.90
N THR A 63 10.18 -17.65 7.62
CA THR A 63 11.46 -16.94 7.56
C THR A 63 12.06 -16.95 6.16
N ALA A 64 12.13 -18.11 5.52
CA ALA A 64 12.63 -18.23 4.15
C ALA A 64 11.79 -17.40 3.16
N LYS A 65 10.46 -17.39 3.31
CA LYS A 65 9.57 -16.56 2.51
C LYS A 65 9.82 -15.06 2.73
N LEU A 66 10.00 -14.63 3.97
CA LEU A 66 10.26 -13.23 4.29
C LEU A 66 11.61 -12.76 3.77
N ALA A 67 12.67 -13.58 3.88
CA ALA A 67 13.98 -13.32 3.30
C ALA A 67 13.91 -13.19 1.76
N TYR A 68 13.20 -14.11 1.11
CA TYR A 68 12.94 -14.02 -0.33
C TYR A 68 12.18 -12.75 -0.70
N LEU A 69 11.15 -12.38 0.07
CA LEU A 69 10.37 -11.16 -0.19
C LEU A 69 11.23 -9.92 -0.02
N LEU A 70 12.10 -9.86 0.99
CA LEU A 70 13.03 -8.75 1.19
C LEU A 70 13.97 -8.60 -0.01
N ALA A 71 14.63 -9.68 -0.42
CA ALA A 71 15.52 -9.67 -1.58
C ALA A 71 14.79 -9.29 -2.88
N ALA A 72 13.61 -9.87 -3.13
CA ALA A 72 12.80 -9.56 -4.31
C ALA A 72 12.30 -8.10 -4.34
N ASN A 73 11.96 -7.53 -3.18
CA ASN A 73 11.58 -6.11 -3.09
C ASN A 73 12.76 -5.19 -3.37
N TRP A 74 13.95 -5.44 -2.79
CA TRP A 74 15.14 -4.65 -3.08
C TRP A 74 15.56 -4.73 -4.54
N LEU A 75 15.58 -5.92 -5.13
CA LEU A 75 15.89 -6.09 -6.53
C LEU A 75 14.88 -5.38 -7.43
N GLY A 76 13.59 -5.53 -7.13
CA GLY A 76 12.52 -4.84 -7.85
C GLY A 76 12.59 -3.32 -7.69
N TYR A 77 12.92 -2.82 -6.50
CA TYR A 77 13.14 -1.41 -6.26
C TYR A 77 14.27 -0.86 -7.12
N LEU A 78 15.45 -1.47 -7.07
CA LEU A 78 16.62 -1.00 -7.81
C LEU A 78 16.43 -1.08 -9.33
N MET A 79 15.83 -2.14 -9.84
CA MET A 79 15.71 -2.37 -11.28
C MET A 79 14.48 -1.71 -11.91
N ARG A 80 13.41 -1.47 -11.16
CA ARG A 80 12.14 -1.00 -11.72
C ARG A 80 11.61 0.29 -11.12
N VAL A 81 11.61 0.40 -9.79
CA VAL A 81 11.02 1.56 -9.12
C VAL A 81 11.93 2.77 -9.22
N ARG A 82 13.17 2.62 -8.77
CA ARG A 82 14.14 3.71 -8.74
C ARG A 82 14.35 4.40 -10.09
N PRO A 83 14.57 3.69 -11.22
CA PRO A 83 14.75 4.34 -12.51
C PRO A 83 13.51 5.10 -13.00
N ARG A 84 12.31 4.68 -12.58
CA ARG A 84 11.06 5.37 -12.92
C ARG A 84 10.89 6.64 -12.12
N VAL A 85 11.14 6.56 -10.82
CA VAL A 85 11.11 7.73 -9.92
C VAL A 85 12.12 8.78 -10.38
N GLU A 86 13.34 8.37 -10.74
CA GLU A 86 14.38 9.27 -11.27
C GLU A 86 13.97 9.95 -12.60
N ARG A 87 13.07 9.33 -13.36
CA ARG A 87 12.48 9.91 -14.57
C ARG A 87 11.23 10.75 -14.32
N GLY A 88 10.89 11.01 -13.07
CA GLY A 88 9.70 11.78 -12.70
C GLY A 88 8.38 11.01 -12.76
N THR A 89 8.41 9.66 -12.85
CA THR A 89 7.19 8.84 -12.84
C THR A 89 6.69 8.64 -11.41
N LEU A 90 5.41 8.88 -11.17
CA LEU A 90 4.75 8.50 -9.93
C LEU A 90 4.58 6.98 -9.87
N VAL A 91 5.17 6.35 -8.88
CA VAL A 91 5.02 4.90 -8.65
C VAL A 91 4.05 4.68 -7.50
N VAL A 92 2.93 4.02 -7.80
CA VAL A 92 1.84 3.73 -6.84
C VAL A 92 1.83 2.24 -6.52
N PHE A 93 1.86 1.92 -5.22
CA PHE A 93 1.67 0.55 -4.74
C PHE A 93 0.26 0.38 -4.17
N ASP A 94 -0.50 -0.57 -4.73
CA ASP A 94 -1.72 -1.08 -4.11
C ASP A 94 -1.33 -2.09 -3.06
N ARG A 95 -1.38 -1.69 -1.80
CA ARG A 95 -0.86 -2.39 -0.62
C ARG A 95 0.68 -2.44 -0.58
N TYR A 96 1.21 -2.57 0.60
CA TYR A 96 2.62 -2.73 0.86
C TYR A 96 2.82 -3.59 2.12
N PHE A 97 4.06 -3.77 2.55
CA PHE A 97 4.40 -4.69 3.63
C PHE A 97 3.67 -4.42 4.97
N PRO A 98 3.44 -3.16 5.40
CA PRO A 98 2.68 -2.86 6.62
C PRO A 98 1.25 -3.43 6.65
N ASP A 99 0.64 -3.68 5.50
CA ASP A 99 -0.67 -4.34 5.39
C ASP A 99 -0.68 -5.74 6.05
N GLY A 100 0.47 -6.42 6.04
CA GLY A 100 0.67 -7.71 6.71
C GLY A 100 0.63 -7.65 8.24
N LEU A 101 0.84 -6.48 8.84
CA LEU A 101 0.71 -6.27 10.29
C LEU A 101 -0.75 -6.11 10.68
N VAL A 102 -1.56 -5.48 9.82
CA VAL A 102 -3.00 -5.29 10.04
C VAL A 102 -3.78 -6.59 9.87
N ASP A 103 -3.45 -7.37 8.82
CA ASP A 103 -4.10 -8.66 8.54
C ASP A 103 -3.09 -9.79 8.33
N PRO A 104 -2.45 -10.31 9.41
CA PRO A 104 -1.49 -11.41 9.33
C PRO A 104 -2.07 -12.70 8.74
N ARG A 105 -3.38 -12.94 8.93
CA ARG A 105 -4.08 -14.13 8.42
C ARG A 105 -4.12 -14.15 6.90
N ARG A 106 -4.37 -13.02 6.27
CA ARG A 106 -4.34 -12.87 4.81
C ARG A 106 -2.99 -13.30 4.21
N TYR A 107 -1.90 -13.03 4.92
CA TYR A 107 -0.54 -13.37 4.49
C TYR A 107 -0.05 -14.70 5.05
N ARG A 108 -0.88 -15.42 5.81
CA ARG A 108 -0.56 -16.70 6.48
C ARG A 108 0.67 -16.61 7.36
N LEU A 109 0.79 -15.50 8.06
CA LEU A 109 1.87 -15.27 9.01
C LEU A 109 1.47 -15.81 10.38
N PRO A 110 2.31 -16.64 11.03
CA PRO A 110 2.10 -17.03 12.42
C PRO A 110 2.15 -15.79 13.31
N GLN A 111 1.28 -15.73 14.32
CA GLN A 111 1.29 -14.61 15.28
C GLN A 111 2.65 -14.45 16.00
N SER A 112 3.35 -15.55 16.22
CA SER A 112 4.71 -15.57 16.80
C SER A 112 5.78 -14.90 15.93
N CYS A 113 5.51 -14.65 14.64
CA CYS A 113 6.44 -14.03 13.70
C CYS A 113 6.22 -12.53 13.49
N GLY A 114 5.37 -11.86 14.28
CA GLY A 114 5.09 -10.43 14.13
C GLY A 114 6.34 -9.56 14.22
N TRP A 115 7.26 -9.87 15.14
CA TRP A 115 8.56 -9.18 15.27
C TRP A 115 9.42 -9.31 14.00
N LEU A 116 9.40 -10.48 13.35
CA LEU A 116 10.16 -10.73 12.12
C LEU A 116 9.57 -9.95 10.93
N VAL A 117 8.25 -9.81 10.90
CA VAL A 117 7.56 -8.97 9.91
C VAL A 117 7.96 -7.50 10.10
N ALA A 118 7.96 -7.00 11.34
CA ALA A 118 8.38 -5.64 11.66
C ALA A 118 9.87 -5.40 11.30
N LEU A 119 10.74 -6.37 11.57
CA LEU A 119 12.15 -6.30 11.16
C LEU A 119 12.29 -6.21 9.63
N VAL A 120 11.62 -7.07 8.89
CA VAL A 120 11.67 -7.04 7.41
C VAL A 120 11.09 -5.72 6.90
N GLU A 121 10.00 -5.24 7.48
CA GLU A 121 9.42 -3.94 7.15
C GLU A 121 10.43 -2.80 7.36
N SER A 122 11.18 -2.81 8.45
CA SER A 122 12.20 -1.79 8.72
C SER A 122 13.36 -1.77 7.71
N LEU A 123 13.65 -2.91 7.09
CA LEU A 123 14.70 -3.09 6.09
C LEU A 123 14.24 -2.84 4.64
N LEU A 124 12.95 -2.69 4.40
CA LEU A 124 12.43 -2.42 3.05
C LEU A 124 12.63 -0.96 2.64
N PRO A 125 12.72 -0.68 1.32
CA PRO A 125 12.69 0.69 0.82
C PRO A 125 11.44 1.41 1.31
N LYS A 126 11.61 2.57 1.95
CA LYS A 126 10.48 3.34 2.48
C LYS A 126 9.80 4.12 1.37
N PRO A 127 8.48 4.07 1.28
CA PRO A 127 7.71 4.97 0.41
C PRO A 127 7.82 6.41 0.89
N ASP A 128 7.74 7.32 -0.05
CA ASP A 128 7.75 8.76 0.24
C ASP A 128 6.45 9.22 0.88
N LEU A 129 5.34 8.57 0.52
CA LEU A 129 4.00 8.87 1.00
C LEU A 129 3.22 7.56 1.21
N TYR A 130 2.63 7.43 2.39
CA TYR A 130 1.59 6.45 2.66
C TYR A 130 0.24 7.16 2.68
N VAL A 131 -0.70 6.70 1.87
CA VAL A 131 -2.09 7.16 1.89
C VAL A 131 -2.94 6.05 2.48
N VAL A 132 -3.56 6.31 3.61
CA VAL A 132 -4.47 5.38 4.26
C VAL A 132 -5.90 5.82 3.98
N LEU A 133 -6.62 5.03 3.19
CA LEU A 133 -8.03 5.27 2.90
C LEU A 133 -8.86 4.85 4.11
N ASP A 134 -9.50 5.82 4.76
CA ASP A 134 -10.38 5.60 5.92
C ASP A 134 -11.83 5.90 5.60
N ALA A 135 -12.72 5.03 6.09
CA ALA A 135 -14.15 5.24 6.04
C ALA A 135 -14.83 4.51 7.21
N PRO A 136 -16.04 4.91 7.61
CA PRO A 136 -16.84 4.15 8.56
C PRO A 136 -17.05 2.70 8.10
N SER A 137 -16.99 1.75 9.02
CA SER A 137 -17.16 0.33 8.72
C SER A 137 -18.50 0.00 8.04
N SER A 138 -19.57 0.77 8.33
CA SER A 138 -20.85 0.69 7.65
C SER A 138 -20.75 0.94 6.14
N VAL A 139 -20.06 2.02 5.74
CA VAL A 139 -19.84 2.40 4.33
C VAL A 139 -19.00 1.36 3.61
N LEU A 140 -17.96 0.82 4.26
CA LEU A 140 -17.11 -0.22 3.67
C LEU A 140 -17.91 -1.50 3.40
N ARG A 141 -18.78 -1.89 4.33
CA ARG A 141 -19.61 -3.08 4.21
C ARG A 141 -20.73 -2.96 3.16
N GLU A 142 -21.29 -1.78 2.98
CA GLU A 142 -22.21 -1.51 1.87
C GLU A 142 -21.55 -1.73 0.50
N ARG A 143 -20.27 -1.36 0.39
CA ARG A 143 -19.49 -1.52 -0.85
C ARG A 143 -18.97 -2.95 -1.06
N LYS A 144 -18.61 -3.64 0.02
CA LYS A 144 -18.01 -4.97 -0.05
C LYS A 144 -18.23 -5.77 1.24
N GLN A 145 -18.87 -6.94 1.14
CA GLN A 145 -19.20 -7.80 2.29
C GLN A 145 -18.26 -9.01 2.36
N GLU A 146 -16.96 -8.79 2.38
CA GLU A 146 -15.97 -9.88 2.46
C GLU A 146 -15.63 -10.31 3.89
N VAL A 147 -15.90 -9.45 4.87
CA VAL A 147 -15.57 -9.69 6.27
C VAL A 147 -16.77 -9.40 7.19
N THR A 148 -16.74 -9.98 8.39
CA THR A 148 -17.78 -9.73 9.40
C THR A 148 -17.76 -8.28 9.88
N PRO A 149 -18.85 -7.74 10.46
CA PRO A 149 -18.89 -6.38 11.00
C PRO A 149 -17.78 -6.11 12.01
N VAL A 150 -17.56 -7.06 12.91
CA VAL A 150 -16.52 -6.97 13.96
C VAL A 150 -15.12 -6.90 13.35
N GLU A 151 -14.87 -7.69 12.33
CA GLU A 151 -13.58 -7.70 11.63
C GLU A 151 -13.37 -6.40 10.83
N ALA A 152 -14.40 -5.88 10.17
CA ALA A 152 -14.34 -4.59 9.48
C ALA A 152 -13.97 -3.44 10.44
N GLU A 153 -14.60 -3.38 11.62
CA GLU A 153 -14.25 -2.40 12.64
C GLU A 153 -12.82 -2.57 13.17
N ARG A 154 -12.40 -3.83 13.38
CA ARG A 154 -11.02 -4.10 13.79
C ARG A 154 -10.04 -3.58 12.75
N GLN A 155 -10.25 -3.89 11.47
CA GLN A 155 -9.40 -3.43 10.38
C GLN A 155 -9.34 -1.90 10.32
N CYS A 156 -10.48 -1.20 10.40
CA CYS A 156 -10.49 0.27 10.43
C CYS A 156 -9.62 0.82 11.57
N ARG A 157 -9.75 0.28 12.79
CA ARG A 157 -8.93 0.73 13.93
C ARG A 157 -7.44 0.46 13.70
N GLU A 158 -7.10 -0.72 13.21
CA GLU A 158 -5.69 -1.08 12.99
C GLU A 158 -5.05 -0.25 11.86
N TYR A 159 -5.78 0.10 10.79
CA TYR A 159 -5.26 1.00 9.75
C TYR A 159 -5.05 2.42 10.26
N ARG A 160 -5.93 2.94 11.14
CA ARG A 160 -5.73 4.25 11.79
C ARG A 160 -4.48 4.24 12.67
N ARG A 161 -4.30 3.22 13.52
CA ARG A 161 -3.09 3.04 14.34
C ARG A 161 -1.84 2.92 13.47
N LEU A 162 -1.94 2.18 12.37
CA LEU A 162 -0.84 2.05 11.43
C LEU A 162 -0.45 3.41 10.84
N ALA A 163 -1.43 4.24 10.45
CA ALA A 163 -1.19 5.58 9.94
C ALA A 163 -0.47 6.48 10.96
N GLU A 164 -0.84 6.39 12.25
CA GLU A 164 -0.18 7.14 13.33
C GLU A 164 1.30 6.75 13.52
N GLY A 165 1.64 5.49 13.22
CA GLY A 165 3.02 4.96 13.37
C GLY A 165 3.90 5.06 12.13
N LEU A 166 3.35 5.36 10.96
CA LEU A 166 4.11 5.43 9.71
C LEU A 166 4.63 6.85 9.45
N PRO A 167 5.90 6.99 9.04
CA PRO A 167 6.40 8.29 8.60
C PRO A 167 5.70 8.72 7.29
N ASN A 168 5.39 9.99 7.17
CA ASN A 168 4.76 10.58 5.97
C ASN A 168 3.43 9.89 5.60
N ALA A 169 2.65 9.45 6.58
CA ALA A 169 1.32 8.92 6.36
C ALA A 169 0.28 10.03 6.39
N VAL A 170 -0.64 9.98 5.44
CA VAL A 170 -1.84 10.83 5.41
C VAL A 170 -3.08 9.94 5.38
N MET A 171 -4.12 10.38 6.06
CA MET A 171 -5.43 9.74 5.99
C MET A 171 -6.29 10.47 4.97
N ALA A 172 -6.88 9.74 4.03
CA ALA A 172 -7.83 10.27 3.06
C ALA A 172 -9.24 9.73 3.35
N ASN A 173 -10.22 10.63 3.36
CA ASN A 173 -11.61 10.26 3.64
C ASN A 173 -12.24 9.52 2.46
N ALA A 174 -12.25 8.20 2.52
CA ALA A 174 -12.82 7.35 1.48
C ALA A 174 -14.38 7.26 1.51
N ALA A 175 -15.04 7.92 2.46
CA ALA A 175 -16.51 8.00 2.48
C ALA A 175 -17.06 9.05 1.48
N GLN A 176 -16.24 10.00 1.06
CA GLN A 176 -16.61 11.03 0.07
C GLN A 176 -16.71 10.44 -1.35
N PRO A 177 -17.29 11.17 -2.33
CA PRO A 177 -17.32 10.77 -3.73
C PRO A 177 -15.90 10.53 -4.29
N LEU A 178 -15.75 9.52 -5.17
CA LEU A 178 -14.46 9.11 -5.73
C LEU A 178 -13.61 10.26 -6.29
N PRO A 179 -14.15 11.24 -7.07
CA PRO A 179 -13.35 12.35 -7.56
C PRO A 179 -12.71 13.18 -6.45
N GLY A 180 -13.42 13.38 -5.32
CA GLY A 180 -12.86 14.07 -4.15
C GLY A 180 -11.71 13.33 -3.51
N VAL A 181 -11.83 12.00 -3.34
CA VAL A 181 -10.73 11.16 -2.82
C VAL A 181 -9.52 11.21 -3.75
N VAL A 182 -9.74 11.11 -5.06
CA VAL A 182 -8.66 11.14 -6.06
C VAL A 182 -7.94 12.49 -6.02
N ASN A 183 -8.67 13.59 -6.02
CA ASN A 183 -8.09 14.94 -5.95
C ASN A 183 -7.24 15.13 -4.69
N GLU A 184 -7.77 14.74 -3.52
CA GLU A 184 -7.03 14.81 -2.25
C GLU A 184 -5.70 14.04 -2.32
N VAL A 185 -5.71 12.81 -2.86
CA VAL A 185 -4.51 11.98 -2.99
C VAL A 185 -3.52 12.57 -3.99
N VAL A 186 -4.00 13.09 -5.11
CA VAL A 186 -3.15 13.73 -6.14
C VAL A 186 -2.52 15.01 -5.59
N GLU A 187 -3.26 15.87 -4.92
CA GLU A 187 -2.75 17.11 -4.29
C GLU A 187 -1.63 16.79 -3.30
N ARG A 188 -1.85 15.84 -2.39
CA ARG A 188 -0.81 15.40 -1.43
C ARG A 188 0.44 14.86 -2.10
N SER A 189 0.28 14.14 -3.21
CA SER A 189 1.40 13.60 -3.97
C SER A 189 2.22 14.69 -4.65
N ILE A 190 1.55 15.71 -5.19
CA ILE A 190 2.20 16.87 -5.82
C ILE A 190 2.89 17.75 -4.77
N GLU A 191 2.23 18.05 -3.64
CA GLU A 191 2.82 18.81 -2.52
C GLU A 191 4.14 18.19 -2.06
N LEU A 192 4.15 16.87 -1.85
CA LEU A 192 5.35 16.16 -1.44
C LEU A 192 6.45 16.23 -2.51
N HIS A 193 6.08 16.08 -3.77
CA HIS A 193 7.02 16.16 -4.88
C HIS A 193 7.68 17.54 -4.96
N LEU A 194 6.88 18.61 -4.86
CA LEU A 194 7.38 19.99 -4.88
C LEU A 194 8.26 20.30 -3.66
N ALA A 195 7.90 19.84 -2.46
CA ALA A 195 8.70 20.05 -1.25
C ALA A 195 10.13 19.47 -1.41
N ARG A 196 10.27 18.30 -2.03
CA ARG A 196 11.58 17.70 -2.33
C ARG A 196 12.40 18.49 -3.34
N TYR A 197 11.78 19.06 -4.36
CA TYR A 197 12.51 19.92 -5.31
C TYR A 197 13.07 21.16 -4.61
N HIS A 198 12.36 21.74 -3.67
CA HIS A 198 12.85 22.88 -2.88
C HIS A 198 14.05 22.51 -2.00
N GLU A 199 14.03 21.36 -1.33
CA GLU A 199 15.17 20.91 -0.49
C GLU A 199 16.43 20.67 -1.30
N VAL A 200 16.33 20.12 -2.50
CA VAL A 200 17.49 19.85 -3.38
C VAL A 200 18.08 21.13 -3.97
N SER A 201 17.25 22.15 -4.25
CA SER A 201 17.71 23.40 -4.87
C SER A 201 18.48 24.33 -3.91
N TRP A 202 18.41 24.13 -2.60
CA TRP A 202 19.14 24.92 -1.59
C TRP A 202 20.41 24.23 -1.06
N SER A 203 20.72 23.03 -1.52
CA SER A 203 21.90 22.25 -1.11
C SER A 203 23.05 22.27 -2.14
N VAL A 204 23.01 23.20 -3.10
CA VAL A 204 24.06 23.52 -4.08
C VAL A 204 24.57 24.99 -3.82
#